data_deea5cf34814667f8609cdc1d07c2838
#
_entry.id   deea5cf34814667f8609cdc1d07c2838
#
_cell.length_a   1.000
_cell.length_b   1.000
_cell.length_c   1.000
_cell.angle_alpha   90.00
_cell.angle_beta   90.00
_cell.angle_gamma   90.00
#
_symmetry.space_group_name_H-M   'P 1'
#
loop_
_entity.id
_entity.type
_entity.pdbx_description
1 polymer ?
#
loop_
_entity_poly.entity_id
_entity_poly.type
_entity_poly.pdbx_seq_one_letter_code
_entity_poly.pdbx_strand_id
1 'polypeptide(L)'
;AAAALPAWAAATARERSDALREWHRRILAASEDIATLMTAECGKPLAEARGEVAYGASFVEWFAEEAPRVAGEVKANAGSDRRLLTVRQPVGVCAAITPWNFPVAMITRKVAPAVAAGAGKDRELPKGSSLGRFPLVSADSWDERSSLGTVSKRG
;
A
#
# COMPACT_ATOMS: atom_id res chain seq x y z
N ALA A 1 -13.33 -1.79 1.89
CA ALA A 1 -12.70 -1.48 0.59
C ALA A 1 -13.74 -0.99 -0.44
N ALA A 2 -14.85 -1.70 -0.68
CA ALA A 2 -15.83 -1.31 -1.69
C ALA A 2 -16.40 0.11 -1.44
N ALA A 3 -16.75 0.45 -0.20
CA ALA A 3 -17.28 1.77 0.14
C ALA A 3 -16.26 2.91 -0.06
N ALA A 4 -14.97 2.65 0.17
CA ALA A 4 -13.91 3.63 0.02
C ALA A 4 -13.37 3.74 -1.43
N LEU A 5 -13.65 2.77 -2.29
CA LEU A 5 -13.13 2.74 -3.65
C LEU A 5 -13.46 3.99 -4.48
N PRO A 6 -14.70 4.51 -4.50
CA PRO A 6 -15.02 5.68 -5.33
C PRO A 6 -14.16 6.91 -4.99
N ALA A 7 -14.00 7.21 -3.70
CA ALA A 7 -13.17 8.33 -3.25
C ALA A 7 -11.69 8.10 -3.59
N TRP A 8 -11.17 6.88 -3.35
CA TRP A 8 -9.78 6.57 -3.65
C TRP A 8 -9.46 6.55 -5.15
N ALA A 9 -10.36 6.03 -5.97
CA ALA A 9 -10.22 6.04 -7.42
C ALA A 9 -10.25 7.46 -8.01
N ALA A 10 -10.98 8.38 -7.37
CA ALA A 10 -11.04 9.79 -7.75
C ALA A 10 -9.86 10.62 -7.22
N ALA A 11 -9.11 10.10 -6.23
CA ALA A 11 -7.95 10.79 -5.68
C ALA A 11 -6.89 11.02 -6.76
N THR A 12 -6.24 12.18 -6.71
CA THR A 12 -5.17 12.52 -7.64
C THR A 12 -3.95 11.61 -7.44
N ALA A 13 -3.11 11.51 -8.46
CA ALA A 13 -1.86 10.75 -8.36
C ALA A 13 -0.95 11.28 -7.24
N ARG A 14 -1.00 12.60 -6.98
CA ARG A 14 -0.24 13.23 -5.90
C ARG A 14 -0.75 12.80 -4.53
N GLU A 15 -2.04 12.84 -4.29
CA GLU A 15 -2.64 12.39 -3.03
C GLU A 15 -2.34 10.92 -2.75
N ARG A 16 -2.38 10.05 -3.77
CA ARG A 16 -1.99 8.64 -3.63
C ARG A 16 -0.51 8.47 -3.30
N SER A 17 0.37 9.27 -3.94
CA SER A 17 1.80 9.30 -3.63
C SER A 17 2.06 9.73 -2.18
N ASP A 18 1.42 10.80 -1.73
CA ASP A 18 1.60 11.34 -0.38
C ASP A 18 1.10 10.35 0.69
N ALA A 19 0.00 9.66 0.44
CA ALA A 19 -0.49 8.58 1.30
C ALA A 19 0.52 7.41 1.42
N LEU A 20 1.14 7.01 0.30
CA LEU A 20 2.17 5.98 0.30
C LEU A 20 3.44 6.44 1.03
N ARG A 21 3.86 7.70 0.88
CA ARG A 21 4.98 8.28 1.62
C ARG A 21 4.73 8.27 3.13
N GLU A 22 3.53 8.61 3.55
CA GLU A 22 3.14 8.55 4.96
C GLU A 22 3.13 7.09 5.47
N TRP A 23 2.66 6.14 4.67
CA TRP A 23 2.73 4.72 5.02
C TRP A 23 4.18 4.24 5.17
N HIS A 24 5.07 4.59 4.23
CA HIS A 24 6.50 4.31 4.31
C HIS A 24 7.10 4.85 5.61
N ARG A 25 6.85 6.13 5.92
CA ARG A 25 7.33 6.78 7.14
C ARG A 25 6.88 6.03 8.41
N ARG A 26 5.62 5.58 8.46
CA ARG A 26 5.08 4.81 9.59
C ARG A 26 5.73 3.42 9.72
N ILE A 27 5.99 2.75 8.62
CA ILE A 27 6.71 1.46 8.66
C ILE A 27 8.10 1.65 9.27
N LEU A 28 8.84 2.65 8.82
CA LEU A 28 10.18 2.91 9.34
C LEU A 28 10.17 3.33 10.81
N ALA A 29 9.21 4.15 11.23
CA ALA A 29 9.07 4.57 12.62
C ALA A 29 8.74 3.40 13.57
N ALA A 30 8.04 2.37 13.08
CA ALA A 30 7.68 1.18 13.84
C ALA A 30 8.57 -0.04 13.53
N SER A 31 9.72 0.15 12.88
CA SER A 31 10.52 -0.93 12.32
C SER A 31 10.96 -1.97 13.35
N GLU A 32 11.35 -1.55 14.56
CA GLU A 32 11.80 -2.45 15.61
C GLU A 32 10.64 -3.27 16.20
N ASP A 33 9.49 -2.64 16.40
CA ASP A 33 8.28 -3.33 16.89
C ASP A 33 7.82 -4.38 15.87
N ILE A 34 7.84 -4.02 14.58
CA ILE A 34 7.48 -4.92 13.47
C ILE A 34 8.45 -6.11 13.43
N ALA A 35 9.75 -5.86 13.50
CA ALA A 35 10.77 -6.91 13.46
C ALA A 35 10.67 -7.86 14.66
N THR A 36 10.47 -7.31 15.86
CA THR A 36 10.27 -8.09 17.09
C THR A 36 9.03 -8.98 17.01
N LEU A 37 7.91 -8.43 16.54
CA LEU A 37 6.68 -9.18 16.35
C LEU A 37 6.86 -10.30 15.33
N MET A 38 7.54 -10.01 14.22
CA MET A 38 7.83 -10.98 13.18
C MET A 38 8.69 -12.15 13.70
N THR A 39 9.71 -11.84 14.53
CA THR A 39 10.52 -12.86 15.20
C THR A 39 9.66 -13.72 16.13
N ALA A 40 8.78 -13.11 16.91
CA ALA A 40 7.91 -13.81 17.85
C ALA A 40 6.89 -14.72 17.15
N GLU A 41 6.34 -14.31 16.01
CA GLU A 41 5.28 -15.04 15.31
C GLU A 41 5.78 -16.14 14.39
N CYS A 42 6.84 -15.89 13.62
CA CYS A 42 7.34 -16.84 12.61
C CYS A 42 8.74 -17.36 12.88
N GLY A 43 9.36 -17.00 14.00
CA GLY A 43 10.67 -17.51 14.38
C GLY A 43 11.84 -17.00 13.53
N LYS A 44 11.62 -15.95 12.73
CA LYS A 44 12.68 -15.35 11.92
C LYS A 44 13.72 -14.68 12.82
N PRO A 45 15.04 -14.87 12.58
CA PRO A 45 16.08 -14.16 13.33
C PRO A 45 15.87 -12.65 13.29
N LEU A 46 16.03 -11.95 14.42
CA LEU A 46 15.71 -10.52 14.53
C LEU A 46 16.47 -9.66 13.51
N ALA A 47 17.74 -10.00 13.24
CA ALA A 47 18.53 -9.31 12.24
C ALA A 47 17.93 -9.43 10.82
N GLU A 48 17.44 -10.61 10.47
CA GLU A 48 16.75 -10.84 9.18
C GLU A 48 15.38 -10.16 9.14
N ALA A 49 14.67 -10.16 10.27
CA ALA A 49 13.39 -9.48 10.40
C ALA A 49 13.54 -7.96 10.19
N ARG A 50 14.56 -7.34 10.77
CA ARG A 50 14.91 -5.93 10.52
C ARG A 50 15.21 -5.66 9.05
N GLY A 51 15.98 -6.52 8.42
CA GLY A 51 16.27 -6.44 6.98
C GLY A 51 15.01 -6.57 6.12
N GLU A 52 14.09 -7.45 6.50
CA GLU A 52 12.82 -7.59 5.79
C GLU A 52 11.93 -6.36 5.93
N VAL A 53 11.87 -5.74 7.10
CA VAL A 53 11.08 -4.51 7.29
C VAL A 53 11.59 -3.40 6.36
N ALA A 54 12.91 -3.19 6.31
CA ALA A 54 13.52 -2.21 5.42
C ALA A 54 13.23 -2.54 3.94
N TYR A 55 13.37 -3.79 3.55
CA TYR A 55 13.05 -4.27 2.20
C TYR A 55 11.56 -4.09 1.87
N GLY A 56 10.67 -4.40 2.81
CA GLY A 56 9.24 -4.17 2.64
C GLY A 56 8.88 -2.69 2.50
N ALA A 57 9.54 -1.83 3.27
CA ALA A 57 9.35 -0.38 3.20
C ALA A 57 9.78 0.18 1.84
N SER A 58 10.87 -0.33 1.24
CA SER A 58 11.36 0.15 -0.06
C SER A 58 10.35 -0.03 -1.20
N PHE A 59 9.49 -1.06 -1.16
CA PHE A 59 8.40 -1.18 -2.15
C PHE A 59 7.38 -0.05 -2.01
N VAL A 60 7.06 0.35 -0.80
CA VAL A 60 6.10 1.44 -0.57
C VAL A 60 6.65 2.76 -1.09
N GLU A 61 7.93 3.03 -0.81
CA GLU A 61 8.64 4.19 -1.34
C GLU A 61 8.66 4.19 -2.87
N TRP A 62 9.08 3.08 -3.48
CA TRP A 62 9.12 2.95 -4.94
C TRP A 62 7.76 3.26 -5.59
N PHE A 63 6.68 2.67 -5.07
CA PHE A 63 5.35 2.89 -5.65
C PHE A 63 4.75 4.26 -5.29
N ALA A 64 5.22 4.93 -4.25
CA ALA A 64 4.92 6.33 -4.02
C ALA A 64 5.50 7.22 -5.14
N GLU A 65 6.74 6.92 -5.58
CA GLU A 65 7.39 7.61 -6.70
C GLU A 65 6.72 7.26 -8.06
N GLU A 66 6.24 6.03 -8.21
CA GLU A 66 5.60 5.58 -9.45
C GLU A 66 4.14 6.04 -9.60
N ALA A 67 3.44 6.37 -8.51
CA ALA A 67 2.05 6.81 -8.57
C ALA A 67 1.80 7.96 -9.56
N PRO A 68 2.63 9.03 -9.61
CA PRO A 68 2.48 10.11 -10.58
C PRO A 68 2.82 9.71 -12.03
N ARG A 69 3.49 8.56 -12.24
CA ARG A 69 3.90 8.08 -13.57
C ARG A 69 2.88 7.14 -14.22
N VAL A 70 1.76 6.88 -13.57
CA VAL A 70 0.65 6.11 -14.15
C VAL A 70 -0.02 6.95 -15.23
N ALA A 71 0.54 6.96 -16.42
CA ALA A 71 0.08 7.75 -17.56
C ALA A 71 -0.57 6.86 -18.63
N GLY A 72 -1.46 7.46 -19.41
CA GLY A 72 -1.95 6.88 -20.66
C GLY A 72 -0.97 7.11 -21.82
N GLU A 73 -1.36 6.68 -23.00
CA GLU A 73 -0.54 6.82 -24.20
C GLU A 73 -1.39 7.37 -25.35
N VAL A 74 -0.76 8.18 -26.20
CA VAL A 74 -1.33 8.61 -27.48
C VAL A 74 -0.52 7.96 -28.59
N LYS A 75 -1.16 7.12 -29.40
CA LYS A 75 -0.52 6.43 -30.52
C LYS A 75 -1.09 6.88 -31.85
N ALA A 76 -0.22 7.03 -32.86
CA ALA A 76 -0.66 7.19 -34.22
C ALA A 76 -1.26 5.86 -34.73
N ASN A 77 -2.37 5.94 -35.46
CA ASN A 77 -2.88 4.80 -36.20
C ASN A 77 -2.15 4.65 -37.54
N ALA A 78 -2.05 3.44 -38.03
CA ALA A 78 -1.49 3.16 -39.35
C ALA A 78 -2.29 3.83 -40.52
N GLY A 79 -3.58 4.09 -40.30
CA GLY A 79 -4.40 4.97 -41.15
C GLY A 79 -4.32 6.41 -40.65
N SER A 80 -4.19 7.36 -41.54
CA SER A 80 -3.83 8.76 -41.25
C SER A 80 -4.91 9.61 -40.57
N ASP A 81 -6.11 9.10 -40.39
CA ASP A 81 -7.29 9.87 -39.98
C ASP A 81 -7.64 9.80 -38.47
N ARG A 82 -6.94 8.96 -37.69
CA ARG A 82 -7.26 8.69 -36.28
C ARG A 82 -6.04 8.72 -35.39
N ARG A 83 -6.26 9.07 -34.12
CA ARG A 83 -5.32 8.89 -33.04
C ARG A 83 -5.92 7.93 -32.01
N LEU A 84 -5.10 7.01 -31.50
CA LEU A 84 -5.49 6.08 -30.44
C LEU A 84 -5.08 6.67 -29.10
N LEU A 85 -6.03 6.80 -28.19
CA LEU A 85 -5.80 7.25 -26.83
C LEU A 85 -6.01 6.07 -25.89
N THR A 86 -4.98 5.73 -25.10
CA THR A 86 -5.09 4.74 -24.02
C THR A 86 -5.22 5.50 -22.71
N VAL A 87 -6.25 5.20 -21.94
CA VAL A 87 -6.46 5.74 -20.59
C VAL A 87 -6.32 4.61 -19.58
N ARG A 88 -5.54 4.82 -18.51
CA ARG A 88 -5.42 3.86 -17.41
C ARG A 88 -6.42 4.22 -16.33
N GLN A 89 -7.19 3.24 -15.90
CA GLN A 89 -8.19 3.38 -14.85
C GLN A 89 -8.02 2.29 -13.79
N PRO A 90 -8.38 2.55 -12.51
CA PRO A 90 -8.37 1.53 -11.47
C PRO A 90 -9.26 0.34 -11.84
N VAL A 91 -8.77 -0.87 -11.63
CA VAL A 91 -9.53 -2.11 -11.94
C VAL A 91 -10.64 -2.41 -10.93
N GLY A 92 -10.71 -1.66 -9.83
CA GLY A 92 -11.67 -1.90 -8.75
C GLY A 92 -11.02 -2.40 -7.48
N VAL A 93 -11.72 -3.22 -6.71
CA VAL A 93 -11.22 -3.81 -5.47
C VAL A 93 -10.26 -4.96 -5.79
N CYS A 94 -9.09 -4.95 -5.16
CA CYS A 94 -8.07 -5.98 -5.28
C CYS A 94 -7.92 -6.75 -3.97
N ALA A 95 -7.75 -8.07 -4.03
CA ALA A 95 -7.36 -8.91 -2.90
C ALA A 95 -5.88 -9.26 -3.00
N ALA A 96 -5.17 -9.25 -1.86
CA ALA A 96 -3.79 -9.71 -1.80
C ALA A 96 -3.69 -10.92 -0.85
N ILE A 97 -3.41 -12.09 -1.44
CA ILE A 97 -3.14 -13.32 -0.72
C ILE A 97 -1.63 -13.52 -0.71
N THR A 98 -1.04 -13.65 0.48
CA THR A 98 0.41 -13.66 0.64
C THR A 98 0.86 -14.86 1.47
N PRO A 99 2.02 -15.48 1.14
CA PRO A 99 2.62 -16.51 1.98
C PRO A 99 3.18 -15.88 3.28
N TRP A 100 3.45 -16.75 4.25
CA TRP A 100 3.88 -16.37 5.61
C TRP A 100 5.38 -16.07 5.74
N ASN A 101 6.20 -16.53 4.80
CA ASN A 101 7.67 -16.52 4.91
C ASN A 101 8.32 -15.12 4.78
N PHE A 102 7.63 -14.16 4.18
CA PHE A 102 8.00 -12.75 4.13
C PHE A 102 6.77 -11.88 4.43
N PRO A 103 6.32 -11.86 5.70
CA PRO A 103 5.00 -11.33 6.06
C PRO A 103 4.84 -9.84 5.79
N VAL A 104 5.90 -9.04 5.86
CA VAL A 104 5.88 -7.60 5.55
C VAL A 104 6.11 -7.36 4.07
N ALA A 105 7.19 -7.88 3.51
CA ALA A 105 7.59 -7.60 2.14
C ALA A 105 6.56 -8.13 1.10
N MET A 106 5.94 -9.29 1.35
CA MET A 106 4.92 -9.84 0.44
C MET A 106 3.64 -9.01 0.44
N ILE A 107 3.31 -8.36 1.54
CA ILE A 107 2.16 -7.46 1.62
C ILE A 107 2.48 -6.15 0.90
N THR A 108 3.56 -5.49 1.27
CA THR A 108 3.89 -4.15 0.76
C THR A 108 4.08 -4.15 -0.75
N ARG A 109 4.80 -5.12 -1.32
CA ARG A 109 5.02 -5.24 -2.77
C ARG A 109 3.76 -5.51 -3.62
N LYS A 110 2.67 -5.97 -2.99
CA LYS A 110 1.38 -6.18 -3.67
C LYS A 110 0.39 -5.03 -3.43
N VAL A 111 0.42 -4.49 -2.21
CA VAL A 111 -0.53 -3.44 -1.81
C VAL A 111 -0.12 -2.09 -2.36
N ALA A 112 1.17 -1.75 -2.26
CA ALA A 112 1.63 -0.44 -2.68
C ALA A 112 1.34 -0.14 -4.16
N PRO A 113 1.60 -1.04 -5.13
CA PRO A 113 1.21 -0.79 -6.53
C PRO A 113 -0.30 -0.69 -6.73
N ALA A 114 -1.11 -1.47 -6.03
CA ALA A 114 -2.56 -1.39 -6.12
C ALA A 114 -3.08 -0.02 -5.64
N VAL A 115 -2.57 0.44 -4.49
CA VAL A 115 -2.90 1.76 -3.94
C VAL A 115 -2.42 2.87 -4.86
N ALA A 116 -1.20 2.78 -5.39
CA ALA A 116 -0.64 3.74 -6.34
C ALA A 116 -1.51 3.88 -7.61
N ALA A 117 -2.04 2.76 -8.11
CA ALA A 117 -2.92 2.71 -9.27
C ALA A 117 -4.37 3.16 -9.00
N GLY A 118 -4.71 3.51 -7.76
CA GLY A 118 -6.07 3.92 -7.37
C GLY A 118 -7.04 2.76 -7.14
N ALA A 119 -6.55 1.51 -7.08
CA ALA A 119 -7.39 0.36 -6.77
C ALA A 119 -7.73 0.32 -5.28
N GLY A 120 -8.98 0.00 -4.94
CA GLY A 120 -9.39 -0.32 -3.59
C GLY A 120 -8.88 -1.69 -3.18
N LYS A 121 -8.58 -1.89 -1.89
CA LYS A 121 -8.06 -3.15 -1.39
C LYS A 121 -8.91 -3.71 -0.26
N ASP A 122 -9.31 -4.98 -0.39
CA ASP A 122 -9.70 -5.83 0.72
C ASP A 122 -8.52 -6.70 1.15
N ARG A 123 -8.39 -6.89 2.43
CA ARG A 123 -7.36 -7.69 3.05
C ARG A 123 -7.97 -8.94 3.64
N GLU A 124 -7.62 -10.10 3.12
CA GLU A 124 -7.74 -11.34 3.87
C GLU A 124 -6.36 -11.69 4.43
N LEU A 125 -6.26 -11.71 5.75
CA LEU A 125 -5.14 -12.31 6.45
C LEU A 125 -5.50 -13.74 6.80
N PRO A 126 -4.52 -14.65 6.82
CA PRO A 126 -4.74 -15.98 7.41
C PRO A 126 -5.30 -15.81 8.83
N LYS A 127 -6.37 -16.54 9.13
CA LYS A 127 -6.93 -16.58 10.49
C LYS A 127 -5.83 -17.01 11.46
N GLY A 128 -5.53 -16.18 12.46
CA GLY A 128 -4.52 -16.46 13.48
C GLY A 128 -3.23 -15.64 13.41
N SER A 129 -3.07 -14.75 12.42
CA SER A 129 -1.92 -13.85 12.37
C SER A 129 -2.19 -12.55 13.14
N SER A 130 -1.35 -12.23 14.13
CA SER A 130 -1.41 -10.97 14.87
C SER A 130 -0.89 -9.78 14.05
N LEU A 131 -0.18 -10.04 12.95
CA LEU A 131 0.15 -9.03 11.93
C LEU A 131 -1.11 -8.32 11.38
N GLY A 132 -2.31 -8.85 11.71
CA GLY A 132 -3.61 -8.21 11.52
C GLY A 132 -3.77 -6.84 12.17
N ARG A 133 -2.97 -6.53 13.17
CA ARG A 133 -3.04 -5.28 13.94
C ARG A 133 -2.13 -4.17 13.45
N PHE A 134 -1.33 -4.40 12.40
CA PHE A 134 -0.62 -3.27 11.79
C PHE A 134 -1.63 -2.24 11.33
N PRO A 135 -1.43 -0.96 11.67
CA PRO A 135 -2.20 0.13 11.09
C PRO A 135 -1.83 0.24 9.62
N LEU A 136 -2.31 -0.71 8.82
CA LEU A 136 -2.54 -0.43 7.43
C LEU A 136 -3.61 0.65 7.44
N VAL A 137 -3.31 1.76 6.84
CA VAL A 137 -4.26 2.84 6.61
C VAL A 137 -5.55 2.20 6.10
N SER A 138 -6.54 2.01 6.96
CA SER A 138 -7.88 1.71 6.48
C SER A 138 -8.34 2.99 5.81
N ALA A 139 -8.95 2.87 4.65
CA ALA A 139 -9.55 4.04 4.01
C ALA A 139 -10.60 4.72 4.91
N ASP A 140 -11.11 4.01 5.91
CA ASP A 140 -12.04 4.52 6.91
C ASP A 140 -11.39 5.42 7.97
N SER A 141 -10.05 5.43 8.08
CA SER A 141 -9.31 6.34 8.98
C SER A 141 -8.85 7.64 8.31
N TRP A 142 -9.17 7.82 7.05
CA TRP A 142 -8.87 9.03 6.29
C TRP A 142 -10.06 10.00 6.39
N ASP A 143 -10.36 10.46 7.60
CA ASP A 143 -11.23 11.62 7.80
C ASP A 143 -10.36 12.87 7.64
N GLU A 144 -10.82 13.83 6.84
CA GLU A 144 -10.16 15.12 6.56
C GLU A 144 -9.82 15.93 7.82
N ARG A 145 -10.30 15.50 8.99
CA ARG A 145 -10.06 16.14 10.29
C ARG A 145 -8.92 15.54 11.11
N SER A 146 -8.26 14.48 10.66
CA SER A 146 -7.18 13.83 11.40
C SER A 146 -5.77 14.22 10.93
N SER A 147 -5.58 15.45 10.45
CA SER A 147 -4.23 16.02 10.23
C SER A 147 -3.43 16.23 11.52
N LEU A 148 -3.98 15.92 12.68
CA LEU A 148 -3.28 15.97 13.97
C LEU A 148 -3.56 14.69 14.75
N GLY A 149 -2.55 13.81 14.76
CA GLY A 149 -2.61 12.55 15.47
C GLY A 149 -2.72 12.69 16.97
N THR A 150 -3.69 11.95 17.54
CA THR A 150 -3.61 11.57 18.95
C THR A 150 -3.63 10.05 19.01
N VAL A 151 -2.49 9.46 19.30
CA VAL A 151 -2.40 8.06 19.69
C VAL A 151 -2.96 7.97 21.11
N SER A 152 -4.19 7.50 21.26
CA SER A 152 -4.73 7.14 22.57
C SER A 152 -4.14 5.80 22.99
N LYS A 153 -3.21 5.82 23.93
CA LYS A 153 -2.85 4.66 24.73
C LYS A 153 -4.07 4.28 25.58
N ARG A 154 -4.68 3.15 25.36
CA ARG A 154 -5.53 2.49 26.36
C ARG A 154 -4.77 1.26 26.86
N GLY A 155 -4.62 1.22 28.21
CA GLY A 155 -3.97 0.18 28.98
C GLY A 155 -4.64 -1.18 28.91
#